data_646094afa8da9939bca5fcaa30d719b0
#
_entry.id   646094afa8da9939bca5fcaa30d719b0
#
_cell.length_a   1.000
_cell.length_b   1.000
_cell.length_c   1.000
_cell.angle_alpha   90.00
_cell.angle_beta   90.00
_cell.angle_gamma   90.00
#
_symmetry.space_group_name_H-M   'P 1'
#
loop_
_entity.id
_entity.type
_entity.pdbx_description
1 polymer ?
#
loop_
_entity_poly.entity_id
_entity_poly.type
_entity_poly.pdbx_seq_one_letter_code
_entity_poly.pdbx_strand_id
1 'polypeptide(L)'
;SGTLTPRAYTGPARAPLLPTVPTMAEAGGPTLQLDSMSWYGMLAPAKTPPKIVARLHAEAQTALRSPLVRERLDALKLEPVGNPPAEFRAFLGEQFTRFAEIVKLAGVEPE
;
A
#
# COMPACT_ATOMS: atom_id res chain seq x y z
N SER A 1 15.85 19.22 -2.47
CA SER A 1 17.26 19.31 -2.91
C SER A 1 17.36 19.18 -4.42
N GLY A 2 16.98 19.93 -5.32
CA GLY A 2 17.10 20.05 -6.79
C GLY A 2 17.86 18.99 -7.64
N THR A 3 18.22 17.86 -7.07
CA THR A 3 19.03 16.80 -7.70
C THR A 3 18.22 15.88 -8.62
N LEU A 4 16.91 15.74 -8.37
CA LEU A 4 16.02 14.89 -9.16
C LEU A 4 14.73 15.66 -9.49
N THR A 5 14.25 15.50 -10.71
CA THR A 5 12.97 16.04 -11.15
C THR A 5 11.96 14.90 -11.28
N PRO A 6 10.91 14.86 -10.45
CA PRO A 6 9.86 13.85 -10.58
C PRO A 6 9.10 14.09 -11.90
N ARG A 7 8.88 13.02 -12.68
CA ARG A 7 8.23 13.09 -13.99
C ARG A 7 6.79 12.58 -13.96
N ALA A 8 6.52 11.54 -13.20
CA ALA A 8 5.18 10.99 -13.05
C ALA A 8 5.07 10.25 -11.72
N TYR A 9 3.83 10.11 -11.23
CA TYR A 9 3.45 9.37 -10.04
C TYR A 9 2.68 8.11 -10.43
N THR A 10 2.99 6.99 -9.80
CA THR A 10 2.41 5.66 -10.15
C THR A 10 1.06 5.38 -9.51
N GLY A 11 0.57 6.24 -8.61
CA GLY A 11 -0.73 6.08 -7.97
C GLY A 11 -1.91 6.47 -8.88
N PRO A 12 -3.15 6.15 -8.46
CA PRO A 12 -4.38 6.42 -9.22
C PRO A 12 -4.74 7.90 -9.28
N ALA A 13 -4.25 8.69 -8.32
CA ALA A 13 -4.40 10.14 -8.26
C ALA A 13 -3.05 10.79 -7.93
N ARG A 14 -2.91 12.09 -8.17
CA ARG A 14 -1.69 12.84 -7.85
C ARG A 14 -1.38 12.79 -6.36
N ALA A 15 -0.09 12.64 -6.03
CA ALA A 15 0.34 12.64 -4.63
C ALA A 15 0.08 14.01 -3.99
N PRO A 16 -0.55 14.09 -2.80
CA PRO A 16 -0.78 15.36 -2.11
C PRO A 16 0.49 16.18 -1.85
N LEU A 17 1.61 15.51 -1.65
CA LEU A 17 2.92 16.14 -1.45
C LEU A 17 3.58 16.65 -2.74
N LEU A 18 3.09 16.23 -3.91
CA LEU A 18 3.63 16.58 -5.23
C LEU A 18 2.48 16.91 -6.21
N PRO A 19 1.64 17.91 -5.94
CA PRO A 19 0.41 18.15 -6.69
C PRO A 19 0.66 18.57 -8.16
N THR A 20 1.86 19.03 -8.47
CA THR A 20 2.28 19.41 -9.83
C THR A 20 2.78 18.23 -10.66
N VAL A 21 3.05 17.09 -10.04
CA VAL A 21 3.53 15.89 -10.73
C VAL A 21 2.33 15.09 -11.24
N PRO A 22 2.21 14.87 -12.56
CA PRO A 22 1.09 14.11 -13.12
C PRO A 22 1.17 12.63 -12.71
N THR A 23 0.04 11.94 -12.75
CA THR A 23 0.05 10.48 -12.69
C THR A 23 0.63 9.88 -13.98
N MET A 24 1.03 8.61 -13.94
CA MET A 24 1.46 7.89 -15.16
C MET A 24 0.39 7.90 -16.24
N ALA A 25 -0.89 7.74 -15.86
CA ALA A 25 -2.02 7.80 -16.79
C ALA A 25 -2.15 9.18 -17.44
N GLU A 26 -2.07 10.27 -16.66
CA GLU A 26 -2.10 11.65 -17.17
C GLU A 26 -0.90 11.98 -18.06
N ALA A 27 0.26 11.37 -17.81
CA ALA A 27 1.47 11.55 -18.61
C ALA A 27 1.49 10.70 -19.89
N GLY A 28 0.41 9.94 -20.21
CA GLY A 28 0.36 9.07 -21.38
C GLY A 28 1.22 7.81 -21.27
N GLY A 29 1.66 7.47 -20.05
CA GLY A 29 2.41 6.25 -19.78
C GLY A 29 1.53 5.01 -19.74
N PRO A 30 2.14 3.81 -19.70
CA PRO A 30 1.39 2.57 -19.55
C PRO A 30 0.55 2.62 -18.26
N THR A 31 -0.70 2.18 -18.34
CA THR A 31 -1.63 2.08 -17.21
C THR A 31 -1.29 0.92 -16.28
N LEU A 32 -0.01 0.76 -15.96
CA LEU A 32 0.43 -0.11 -14.90
C LEU A 32 0.01 0.55 -13.59
N GLN A 33 -1.04 0.03 -12.98
CA GLN A 33 -1.45 0.44 -11.64
C GLN A 33 -0.41 -0.08 -10.64
N LEU A 34 0.63 0.70 -10.40
CA LEU A 34 1.69 0.39 -9.45
C LEU A 34 1.45 1.03 -8.06
N ASP A 35 0.27 1.55 -7.87
CA ASP A 35 -0.18 2.30 -6.70
C ASP A 35 -0.09 1.52 -5.38
N SER A 36 -0.07 0.19 -5.43
CA SER A 36 -0.02 -0.66 -4.24
C SER A 36 1.28 -1.48 -4.15
N MET A 37 2.38 -1.04 -4.77
CA MET A 37 3.64 -1.81 -4.74
C MET A 37 4.33 -1.83 -3.38
N SER A 38 4.06 -0.84 -2.53
CA SER A 38 4.64 -0.76 -1.18
C SER A 38 3.53 -0.65 -0.14
N TRP A 39 3.32 -1.69 0.59
CA TRP A 39 2.37 -1.70 1.71
C TRP A 39 2.90 -2.53 2.88
N TYR A 40 2.43 -2.23 4.06
CA TYR A 40 2.76 -2.97 5.29
C TYR A 40 1.46 -3.52 5.88
N GLY A 41 1.48 -4.79 6.27
CA GLY A 41 0.33 -5.45 6.86
C GLY A 41 0.70 -6.25 8.10
N MET A 42 -0.23 -6.36 9.02
CA MET A 42 -0.12 -7.22 10.19
C MET A 42 -0.91 -8.51 9.95
N LEU A 43 -0.25 -9.64 10.11
CA LEU A 43 -0.83 -10.97 9.93
C LEU A 43 -0.82 -11.74 11.24
N ALA A 44 -1.81 -12.61 11.41
CA ALA A 44 -1.86 -13.55 12.51
C ALA A 44 -1.80 -14.99 11.98
N PRO A 45 -1.31 -15.97 12.77
CA PRO A 45 -1.34 -17.38 12.39
C PRO A 45 -2.74 -17.83 11.97
N ALA A 46 -2.83 -18.75 10.99
CA ALA A 46 -4.10 -19.16 10.38
C ALA A 46 -5.15 -19.70 11.36
N LYS A 47 -4.74 -20.24 12.50
CA LYS A 47 -5.61 -20.80 13.54
C LYS A 47 -5.92 -19.81 14.68
N THR A 48 -5.58 -18.53 14.55
CA THR A 48 -5.88 -17.53 15.57
C THR A 48 -7.41 -17.33 15.68
N PRO A 49 -8.00 -17.46 16.90
CA PRO A 49 -9.42 -17.30 17.08
C PRO A 49 -9.94 -15.94 16.59
N PRO A 50 -11.10 -15.89 15.91
CA PRO A 50 -11.63 -14.65 15.33
C PRO A 50 -11.78 -13.50 16.34
N LYS A 51 -12.12 -13.79 17.59
CA LYS A 51 -12.21 -12.80 18.67
C LYS A 51 -10.86 -12.11 18.96
N ILE A 52 -9.77 -12.85 18.87
CA ILE A 52 -8.41 -12.30 19.06
C ILE A 52 -8.04 -11.41 17.86
N VAL A 53 -8.32 -11.86 16.63
CA VAL A 53 -8.10 -11.06 15.42
C VAL A 53 -8.88 -9.75 15.48
N ALA A 54 -10.16 -9.80 15.86
CA ALA A 54 -10.99 -8.60 16.01
C ALA A 54 -10.44 -7.64 17.06
N ARG A 55 -9.96 -8.14 18.20
CA ARG A 55 -9.34 -7.31 19.23
C ARG A 55 -8.04 -6.68 18.76
N LEU A 56 -7.16 -7.45 18.12
CA LEU A 56 -5.91 -6.92 17.54
C LEU A 56 -6.18 -5.82 16.52
N HIS A 57 -7.18 -6.00 15.68
CA HIS A 57 -7.58 -4.97 14.71
C HIS A 57 -8.08 -3.69 15.42
N ALA A 58 -8.92 -3.80 16.45
CA ALA A 58 -9.42 -2.65 17.21
C ALA A 58 -8.26 -1.89 17.89
N GLU A 59 -7.32 -2.60 18.50
CA GLU A 59 -6.14 -1.99 19.14
C GLU A 59 -5.21 -1.34 18.11
N ALA A 60 -5.00 -1.99 16.95
CA ALA A 60 -4.22 -1.43 15.86
C ALA A 60 -4.87 -0.13 15.32
N GLN A 61 -6.18 -0.12 15.14
CA GLN A 61 -6.93 1.09 14.76
C GLN A 61 -6.73 2.24 15.77
N THR A 62 -6.77 1.92 17.06
CA THR A 62 -6.52 2.90 18.12
C THR A 62 -5.08 3.43 18.06
N ALA A 63 -4.11 2.55 17.87
CA ALA A 63 -2.71 2.93 17.72
C ALA A 63 -2.47 3.84 16.52
N LEU A 64 -3.05 3.51 15.35
CA LEU A 64 -2.96 4.32 14.13
C LEU A 64 -3.53 5.74 14.27
N ARG A 65 -4.44 5.96 15.23
CA ARG A 65 -5.02 7.29 15.55
C ARG A 65 -4.19 8.08 16.55
N SER A 66 -3.25 7.44 17.25
CA SER A 66 -2.44 8.13 18.26
C SER A 66 -1.50 9.16 17.61
N PRO A 67 -1.29 10.32 18.25
CA PRO A 67 -0.42 11.36 17.70
C PRO A 67 1.00 10.87 17.43
N LEU A 68 1.55 10.06 18.34
CA LEU A 68 2.91 9.50 18.21
C LEU A 68 3.07 8.64 16.95
N VAL A 69 2.10 7.75 16.67
CA VAL A 69 2.13 6.88 15.50
C VAL A 69 1.92 7.69 14.23
N ARG A 70 0.98 8.65 14.26
CA ARG A 70 0.75 9.56 13.13
C ARG A 70 2.00 10.33 12.74
N GLU A 71 2.65 10.94 13.69
CA GLU A 71 3.91 11.68 13.47
C GLU A 71 4.97 10.78 12.79
N ARG A 72 5.10 9.53 13.25
CA ARG A 72 6.06 8.58 12.66
C ARG A 72 5.70 8.17 11.23
N LEU A 73 4.42 7.89 10.97
CA LEU A 73 3.96 7.54 9.63
C LEU A 73 4.13 8.72 8.67
N ASP A 74 3.81 9.94 9.09
CA ASP A 74 4.00 11.14 8.29
C ASP A 74 5.47 11.40 7.96
N ALA A 75 6.37 11.17 8.92
CA ALA A 75 7.81 11.27 8.70
C ALA A 75 8.32 10.26 7.66
N LEU A 76 7.73 9.05 7.64
CA LEU A 76 8.02 7.99 6.68
C LEU A 76 7.24 8.13 5.37
N LYS A 77 6.33 9.11 5.25
CA LYS A 77 5.41 9.30 4.12
C LYS A 77 4.51 8.09 3.87
N LEU A 78 4.11 7.42 4.95
CA LEU A 78 3.19 6.28 4.94
C LEU A 78 1.78 6.74 5.29
N GLU A 79 0.81 6.33 4.49
CA GLU A 79 -0.60 6.59 4.75
C GLU A 79 -1.22 5.42 5.54
N PRO A 80 -1.78 5.67 6.74
CA PRO A 80 -2.44 4.63 7.52
C PRO A 80 -3.81 4.30 6.93
N VAL A 81 -4.01 3.06 6.52
CA VAL A 81 -5.28 2.54 6.00
C VAL A 81 -6.13 1.91 7.11
N GLY A 82 -5.59 0.93 7.83
CA GLY A 82 -6.27 0.26 8.94
C GLY A 82 -7.56 -0.44 8.55
N ASN A 83 -7.66 -0.99 7.35
CA ASN A 83 -8.86 -1.66 6.85
C ASN A 83 -9.25 -2.92 7.66
N PRO A 84 -10.53 -3.31 7.66
CA PRO A 84 -11.00 -4.52 8.33
C PRO A 84 -10.33 -5.80 7.81
N PRO A 85 -10.23 -6.86 8.64
CA PRO A 85 -9.58 -8.11 8.24
C PRO A 85 -10.14 -8.75 6.97
N ALA A 86 -11.44 -8.62 6.71
CA ALA A 86 -12.06 -9.15 5.49
C ALA A 86 -11.61 -8.38 4.24
N GLU A 87 -11.57 -7.05 4.31
CA GLU A 87 -11.08 -6.19 3.21
C GLU A 87 -9.59 -6.40 2.96
N PHE A 88 -8.79 -6.53 4.03
CA PHE A 88 -7.37 -6.81 3.88
C PHE A 88 -7.12 -8.19 3.24
N ARG A 89 -7.96 -9.19 3.54
CA ARG A 89 -7.90 -10.50 2.87
C ARG A 89 -8.20 -10.40 1.37
N ALA A 90 -9.24 -9.66 0.99
CA ALA A 90 -9.56 -9.41 -0.42
C ALA A 90 -8.41 -8.71 -1.14
N PHE A 91 -7.89 -7.64 -0.53
CA PHE A 91 -6.71 -6.92 -1.03
C PHE A 91 -5.50 -7.86 -1.24
N LEU A 92 -5.20 -8.73 -0.28
CA LEU A 92 -4.11 -9.71 -0.44
C LEU A 92 -4.34 -10.63 -1.64
N GLY A 93 -5.56 -11.13 -1.84
CA GLY A 93 -5.90 -11.96 -3.01
C GLY A 93 -5.65 -11.23 -4.33
N GLU A 94 -6.06 -9.98 -4.43
CA GLU A 94 -5.82 -9.12 -5.58
C GLU A 94 -4.31 -8.88 -5.81
N GLN A 95 -3.56 -8.61 -4.73
CA GLN A 95 -2.11 -8.41 -4.82
C GLN A 95 -1.40 -9.69 -5.32
N PHE A 96 -1.76 -10.87 -4.82
CA PHE A 96 -1.19 -12.12 -5.31
C PHE A 96 -1.41 -12.33 -6.81
N THR A 97 -2.63 -12.11 -7.30
CA THR A 97 -2.94 -12.22 -8.73
C THR A 97 -2.12 -11.24 -9.55
N ARG A 98 -2.10 -9.99 -9.13
CA ARG A 98 -1.40 -8.92 -9.81
C ARG A 98 0.12 -9.12 -9.84
N PHE A 99 0.73 -9.48 -8.71
CA PHE A 99 2.17 -9.74 -8.69
C PHE A 99 2.54 -10.97 -9.51
N ALA A 100 1.70 -12.01 -9.57
CA ALA A 100 1.92 -13.16 -10.44
C ALA A 100 1.97 -12.75 -11.92
N GLU A 101 1.10 -11.84 -12.36
CA GLU A 101 1.12 -11.28 -13.70
C GLU A 101 2.38 -10.44 -13.97
N ILE A 102 2.77 -9.57 -13.03
CA ILE A 102 3.98 -8.74 -13.13
C ILE A 102 5.23 -9.63 -13.25
N VAL A 103 5.37 -10.62 -12.38
CA VAL A 103 6.50 -11.58 -12.40
C VAL A 103 6.57 -12.30 -13.74
N LYS A 104 5.43 -12.76 -14.26
CA LYS A 104 5.34 -13.41 -15.58
C LYS A 104 5.76 -12.47 -16.72
N LEU A 105 5.29 -11.21 -16.70
CA LEU A 105 5.65 -10.21 -17.71
C LEU A 105 7.12 -9.81 -17.62
N ALA A 106 7.68 -9.79 -16.43
CA ALA A 106 9.08 -9.46 -16.21
C ALA A 106 10.03 -10.63 -16.54
N GLY A 107 9.52 -11.82 -16.86
CA GLY A 107 10.33 -13.00 -17.15
C GLY A 107 11.15 -13.51 -15.98
N VAL A 108 10.72 -13.22 -14.75
CA VAL A 108 11.40 -13.67 -13.52
C VAL A 108 10.96 -15.11 -13.24
N GLU A 109 11.90 -16.05 -13.28
CA GLU A 109 11.67 -17.44 -12.87
C GLU A 109 11.88 -17.56 -11.36
N PRO A 110 10.99 -18.26 -10.63
CA PRO A 110 11.23 -18.56 -9.22
C PRO A 110 12.44 -19.48 -9.07
N GLU A 111 13.33 -19.16 -8.14
CA GLU A 111 14.44 -20.02 -7.74
C GLU A 111 13.94 -21.26 -6.95
#